data_d622b1caf52d4e00198f1a1353d362bf
#
_entry.id   d622b1caf52d4e00198f1a1353d362bf
#
_cell.length_a   1.000
_cell.length_b   1.000
_cell.length_c   1.000
_cell.angle_alpha   90.00
_cell.angle_beta   90.00
_cell.angle_gamma   90.00
#
_symmetry.space_group_name_H-M   'P 1'
#
loop_
_entity.id
_entity.type
_entity.pdbx_description
1 polymer ?
#
loop_
_entity_poly.entity_id
_entity_poly.type
_entity_poly.pdbx_seq_one_letter_code
_entity_poly.pdbx_strand_id
1 'polypeptide(L)'
;MMKVGITGGIGSGKSTVCRLFAQRGVAVYDSDAAAKRLMTENPELRAGIAARFGAEAYAGGALNRSYLAGKVFSDPEALADLNALVHPVVMADFAAWAERQAGSYVILESA
;
A
#
# COMPACT_ATOMS: atom_id res chain seq x y z
N MET A 1 16.16 13.63 4.37
CA MET A 1 14.83 14.05 3.85
C MET A 1 13.77 13.76 4.90
N MET A 2 12.90 14.71 5.17
CA MET A 2 11.80 14.52 6.12
C MET A 2 10.66 13.74 5.45
N LYS A 3 10.10 12.76 6.17
CA LYS A 3 8.96 11.97 5.71
C LYS A 3 7.74 12.31 6.58
N VAL A 4 6.69 12.80 5.94
CA VAL A 4 5.46 13.23 6.64
C VAL A 4 4.34 12.25 6.32
N GLY A 5 3.76 11.64 7.34
CA GLY A 5 2.63 10.73 7.18
C GLY A 5 1.30 11.46 7.29
N ILE A 6 0.39 11.19 6.36
CA ILE A 6 -0.99 11.67 6.42
C ILE A 6 -1.91 10.45 6.37
N THR A 7 -2.70 10.29 7.43
CA THR A 7 -3.64 9.17 7.54
C THR A 7 -5.06 9.71 7.75
N GLY A 8 -6.03 8.86 7.48
CA GLY A 8 -7.43 9.21 7.70
C GLY A 8 -8.33 8.42 6.76
N GLY A 9 -9.60 8.31 7.13
CA GLY A 9 -10.60 7.64 6.33
C GLY A 9 -11.15 8.52 5.22
N ILE A 10 -12.04 7.95 4.43
CA ILE A 10 -12.77 8.65 3.38
C ILE A 10 -13.55 9.82 4.01
N GLY A 11 -13.46 10.99 3.41
CA GLY A 11 -14.16 12.19 3.89
C GLY A 11 -13.40 12.98 4.94
N SER A 12 -12.19 12.60 5.30
CA SER A 12 -11.36 13.30 6.28
C SER A 12 -10.68 14.56 5.73
N GLY A 13 -10.78 14.83 4.45
CA GLY A 13 -10.04 15.91 3.79
C GLY A 13 -8.61 15.54 3.39
N LYS A 14 -8.19 14.32 3.67
CA LYS A 14 -6.84 13.82 3.38
C LYS A 14 -6.46 14.00 1.91
N SER A 15 -7.35 13.61 1.00
CA SER A 15 -7.08 13.72 -0.44
C SER A 15 -6.89 15.15 -0.90
N THR A 16 -7.66 16.08 -0.32
CA THR A 16 -7.54 17.51 -0.62
C THR A 16 -6.19 18.06 -0.17
N VAL A 17 -5.77 17.70 1.04
CA VAL A 17 -4.47 18.12 1.60
C VAL A 17 -3.33 17.58 0.75
N CYS A 18 -3.35 16.30 0.39
CA CYS A 18 -2.30 15.70 -0.44
C CYS A 18 -2.24 16.35 -1.83
N ARG A 19 -3.39 16.67 -2.42
CA ARG A 19 -3.46 17.36 -3.71
C ARG A 19 -2.82 18.75 -3.64
N LEU A 20 -3.07 19.51 -2.57
CA LEU A 20 -2.48 20.83 -2.40
C LEU A 20 -0.97 20.75 -2.29
N PHE A 21 -0.43 19.76 -1.57
CA PHE A 21 1.02 19.57 -1.49
C PHE A 21 1.61 19.19 -2.85
N ALA A 22 0.96 18.31 -3.60
CA ALA A 22 1.41 17.90 -4.92
C ALA A 22 1.45 19.08 -5.88
N GLN A 23 0.47 19.99 -5.82
CA GLN A 23 0.45 21.22 -6.64
C GLN A 23 1.60 22.15 -6.32
N ARG A 24 2.17 22.07 -5.13
CA ARG A 24 3.32 22.86 -4.70
C ARG A 24 4.65 22.14 -4.93
N GLY A 25 4.64 21.06 -5.69
CA GLY A 25 5.85 20.33 -6.04
C GLY A 25 6.33 19.37 -4.97
N VAL A 26 5.54 19.09 -3.94
CA VAL A 26 5.87 18.10 -2.92
C VAL A 26 5.46 16.72 -3.43
N ALA A 27 6.39 15.76 -3.38
CA ALA A 27 6.10 14.40 -3.81
C ALA A 27 5.21 13.69 -2.80
N VAL A 28 4.15 13.04 -3.30
CA VAL A 28 3.17 12.31 -2.48
C VAL A 28 3.19 10.85 -2.86
N TYR A 29 3.34 9.97 -1.86
CA TYR A 29 3.32 8.52 -2.03
C TYR A 29 2.00 7.98 -1.49
N ASP A 30 1.19 7.39 -2.37
CA ASP A 30 -0.08 6.76 -2.00
C ASP A 30 0.18 5.30 -1.63
N SER A 31 0.17 4.99 -0.34
CA SER A 31 0.48 3.65 0.15
C SER A 31 -0.58 2.61 -0.23
N ASP A 32 -1.84 3.02 -0.38
CA ASP A 32 -2.91 2.09 -0.77
C ASP A 32 -2.73 1.65 -2.23
N ALA A 33 -2.44 2.60 -3.11
CA ALA A 33 -2.15 2.29 -4.51
C ALA A 33 -0.87 1.46 -4.65
N ALA A 34 0.15 1.78 -3.85
CA ALA A 34 1.40 1.03 -3.84
C ALA A 34 1.19 -0.41 -3.35
N ALA A 35 0.38 -0.60 -2.30
CA ALA A 35 0.07 -1.94 -1.80
C ALA A 35 -0.60 -2.79 -2.87
N LYS A 36 -1.56 -2.24 -3.60
CA LYS A 36 -2.23 -2.96 -4.70
C LYS A 36 -1.26 -3.35 -5.80
N ARG A 37 -0.39 -2.43 -6.19
CA ARG A 37 0.63 -2.67 -7.21
C ARG A 37 1.62 -3.75 -6.76
N LEU A 38 2.11 -3.66 -5.54
CA LEU A 38 3.09 -4.59 -5.00
C LEU A 38 2.51 -5.99 -4.80
N MET A 39 1.26 -6.11 -4.36
CA MET A 39 0.58 -7.40 -4.26
C MET A 39 0.45 -8.09 -5.62
N THR A 40 0.40 -7.32 -6.70
CA THR A 40 0.30 -7.85 -8.06
C THR A 40 1.68 -8.15 -8.65
N GLU A 41 2.67 -7.30 -8.40
CA GLU A 41 3.96 -7.32 -9.11
C GLU A 41 5.13 -7.91 -8.33
N ASN A 42 5.14 -7.79 -6.99
CA ASN A 42 6.28 -8.24 -6.18
C ASN A 42 6.26 -9.76 -6.01
N PRO A 43 7.26 -10.50 -6.53
CA PRO A 43 7.25 -11.96 -6.50
C PRO A 43 7.23 -12.56 -5.09
N GLU A 44 7.97 -11.97 -4.16
CA GLU A 44 8.05 -12.45 -2.79
C GLU A 44 6.73 -12.25 -2.05
N LEU A 45 6.08 -11.09 -2.26
CA LEU A 45 4.78 -10.81 -1.66
C LEU A 45 3.70 -11.71 -2.25
N ARG A 46 3.71 -11.92 -3.56
CA ARG A 46 2.77 -12.85 -4.22
C ARG A 46 2.91 -14.26 -3.65
N ALA A 47 4.13 -14.74 -3.49
CA ALA A 47 4.38 -16.07 -2.93
C ALA A 47 3.88 -16.18 -1.49
N GLY A 48 4.11 -15.15 -0.67
CA GLY A 48 3.65 -15.12 0.71
C GLY A 48 2.12 -15.10 0.82
N ILE A 49 1.45 -14.30 0.01
CA ILE A 49 -0.02 -14.24 -0.01
C ILE A 49 -0.61 -15.58 -0.50
N ALA A 50 -0.07 -16.16 -1.56
CA ALA A 50 -0.53 -17.44 -2.06
C ALA A 50 -0.32 -18.57 -1.04
N ALA A 51 0.79 -18.54 -0.32
CA ALA A 51 1.07 -19.55 0.72
C ALA A 51 0.08 -19.43 1.89
N ARG A 52 -0.29 -18.22 2.29
CA ARG A 52 -1.19 -18.00 3.43
C ARG A 52 -2.66 -18.16 3.06
N PHE A 53 -3.07 -17.67 1.90
CA PHE A 53 -4.48 -17.58 1.51
C PHE A 53 -4.88 -18.55 0.40
N GLY A 54 -3.92 -19.22 -0.23
CA GLY A 54 -4.16 -20.18 -1.31
C GLY A 54 -3.86 -19.59 -2.69
N ALA A 55 -3.61 -20.49 -3.65
CA ALA A 55 -3.28 -20.11 -5.01
C ALA A 55 -4.40 -19.33 -5.71
N GLU A 56 -5.65 -19.45 -5.22
CA GLU A 56 -6.81 -18.75 -5.76
C GLU A 56 -6.76 -17.24 -5.51
N ALA A 57 -5.84 -16.77 -4.64
CA ALA A 57 -5.60 -15.34 -4.45
C ALA A 57 -5.10 -14.67 -5.74
N TYR A 58 -4.58 -15.46 -6.68
CA TYR A 58 -4.13 -14.98 -7.98
C TYR A 58 -4.81 -15.77 -9.09
N ALA A 59 -5.39 -15.06 -10.05
CA ALA A 59 -6.06 -15.66 -11.19
C ALA A 59 -5.51 -15.03 -12.47
N GLY A 60 -5.02 -15.86 -13.41
CA GLY A 60 -4.48 -15.36 -14.67
C GLY A 60 -3.31 -14.39 -14.51
N GLY A 61 -2.51 -14.54 -13.45
CA GLY A 61 -1.40 -13.65 -13.16
C GLY A 61 -1.76 -12.38 -12.40
N ALA A 62 -3.05 -12.11 -12.19
CA ALA A 62 -3.53 -10.91 -11.49
C ALA A 62 -4.07 -11.26 -10.11
N LEU A 63 -4.00 -10.30 -9.19
CA LEU A 63 -4.57 -10.46 -7.85
C LEU A 63 -6.10 -10.60 -7.93
N ASN A 64 -6.62 -11.67 -7.33
CA ASN A 64 -8.07 -11.87 -7.19
C ASN A 64 -8.55 -11.14 -5.93
N ARG A 65 -8.90 -9.88 -6.09
CA ARG A 65 -9.22 -8.99 -4.97
C ARG A 65 -10.49 -9.43 -4.24
N SER A 66 -11.49 -9.94 -4.96
CA SER A 66 -12.73 -10.42 -4.36
C SER A 66 -12.50 -11.64 -3.46
N TYR A 67 -11.67 -12.58 -3.92
CA TYR A 67 -11.32 -13.76 -3.13
C TYR A 67 -10.60 -13.35 -1.84
N LEU A 68 -9.60 -12.48 -1.95
CA LEU A 68 -8.81 -12.04 -0.81
C LEU A 68 -9.66 -11.24 0.18
N ALA A 69 -10.51 -10.34 -0.33
CA ALA A 69 -11.43 -9.58 0.51
C ALA A 69 -12.38 -10.49 1.29
N GLY A 70 -12.89 -11.55 0.65
CA GLY A 70 -13.75 -12.53 1.30
C GLY A 70 -13.04 -13.29 2.42
N LYS A 71 -11.74 -13.53 2.28
CA LYS A 71 -10.95 -14.22 3.31
C LYS A 71 -10.68 -13.35 4.54
N VAL A 72 -10.54 -12.05 4.37
CA VAL A 72 -10.14 -11.14 5.47
C VAL A 72 -11.31 -10.34 6.06
N PHE A 73 -12.42 -10.24 5.35
CA PHE A 73 -13.54 -9.37 5.71
C PHE A 73 -14.10 -9.64 7.11
N SER A 74 -14.27 -10.91 7.46
CA SER A 74 -14.84 -11.31 8.76
C SER A 74 -13.86 -12.05 9.65
N ASP A 75 -12.58 -12.02 9.31
CA ASP A 75 -11.52 -12.72 10.04
C ASP A 75 -10.40 -11.73 10.39
N PRO A 76 -10.43 -11.15 11.61
CA PRO A 76 -9.40 -10.19 12.02
C PRO A 76 -7.98 -10.76 12.03
N GLU A 77 -7.83 -12.05 12.30
CA GLU A 77 -6.53 -12.71 12.29
C GLU A 77 -5.97 -12.83 10.88
N ALA A 78 -6.82 -13.19 9.91
CA ALA A 78 -6.43 -13.23 8.50
C ALA A 78 -6.05 -11.83 8.00
N LEU A 79 -6.79 -10.80 8.39
CA LEU A 79 -6.46 -9.43 8.03
C LEU A 79 -5.12 -9.00 8.61
N ALA A 80 -4.85 -9.34 9.88
CA ALA A 80 -3.57 -9.05 10.51
C ALA A 80 -2.41 -9.76 9.81
N ASP A 81 -2.60 -11.01 9.40
CA ASP A 81 -1.60 -11.76 8.66
C ASP A 81 -1.30 -11.13 7.30
N LEU A 82 -2.35 -10.70 6.59
CA LEU A 82 -2.18 -10.01 5.31
C LEU A 82 -1.40 -8.70 5.48
N ASN A 83 -1.76 -7.91 6.47
CA ASN A 83 -1.07 -6.65 6.76
C ASN A 83 0.40 -6.88 7.15
N ALA A 84 0.69 -7.94 7.88
CA ALA A 84 2.05 -8.30 8.25
C ALA A 84 2.91 -8.69 7.04
N LEU A 85 2.30 -9.23 5.99
CA LEU A 85 2.99 -9.53 4.74
C LEU A 85 3.19 -8.28 3.88
N VAL A 86 2.17 -7.43 3.78
CA VAL A 86 2.15 -6.28 2.87
C VAL A 86 2.93 -5.09 3.43
N HIS A 87 2.78 -4.79 4.72
CA HIS A 87 3.32 -3.57 5.31
C HIS A 87 4.84 -3.41 5.16
N PRO A 88 5.67 -4.43 5.45
CA PRO A 88 7.12 -4.30 5.26
C PRO A 88 7.52 -4.03 3.80
N VAL A 89 6.81 -4.63 2.86
CA VAL A 89 7.08 -4.44 1.42
C VAL A 89 6.75 -3.02 0.99
N VAL A 90 5.62 -2.49 1.46
CA VAL A 90 5.23 -1.10 1.18
C VAL A 90 6.22 -0.12 1.81
N MET A 91 6.64 -0.36 3.04
CA MET A 91 7.60 0.51 3.72
C MET A 91 8.96 0.53 3.02
N ALA A 92 9.44 -0.62 2.54
CA ALA A 92 10.68 -0.70 1.78
C ALA A 92 10.56 0.02 0.44
N ASP A 93 9.43 -0.12 -0.25
CA ASP A 93 9.17 0.57 -1.51
C ASP A 93 9.10 2.09 -1.29
N PHE A 94 8.41 2.52 -0.23
CA PHE A 94 8.34 3.94 0.14
C PHE A 94 9.73 4.52 0.42
N ALA A 95 10.56 3.82 1.17
CA ALA A 95 11.91 4.28 1.49
C ALA A 95 12.76 4.46 0.23
N ALA A 96 12.73 3.49 -0.67
CA ALA A 96 13.45 3.57 -1.94
C ALA A 96 12.92 4.70 -2.83
N TRP A 97 11.60 4.87 -2.88
CA TRP A 97 10.96 5.94 -3.63
C TRP A 97 11.35 7.31 -3.06
N ALA A 98 11.34 7.46 -1.73
CA ALA A 98 11.68 8.72 -1.07
C ALA A 98 13.11 9.16 -1.38
N GLU A 99 14.04 8.22 -1.45
CA GLU A 99 15.44 8.51 -1.78
C GLU A 99 15.62 9.07 -3.19
N ARG A 100 14.68 8.77 -4.11
CA ARG A 100 14.70 9.26 -5.48
C ARG A 100 14.07 10.63 -5.66
N GLN A 101 13.45 11.18 -4.59
CA GLN A 101 12.76 12.46 -4.68
C GLN A 101 13.72 13.62 -4.38
N ALA A 102 13.55 14.71 -5.14
CA ALA A 102 14.20 15.97 -4.85
C ALA A 102 13.29 16.76 -3.89
N GLY A 103 13.88 17.47 -2.95
CA GLY A 103 13.13 18.29 -2.02
C GLY A 103 13.42 17.99 -0.57
N SER A 104 12.87 18.80 0.32
CA SER A 104 13.16 18.73 1.74
C SER A 104 12.34 17.66 2.46
N TYR A 105 11.20 17.29 1.91
CA TYR A 105 10.30 16.28 2.52
C TYR A 105 9.39 15.65 1.48
N VAL A 106 8.82 14.52 1.84
CA VAL A 106 7.84 13.79 1.05
C VAL A 106 6.63 13.47 1.92
N ILE A 107 5.48 13.24 1.30
CA ILE A 107 4.25 12.89 1.98
C ILE A 107 3.96 11.41 1.76
N LEU A 108 3.64 10.70 2.85
CA LEU A 108 3.11 9.33 2.82
C LEU A 108 1.62 9.40 3.11
N GLU A 109 0.80 9.09 2.12
CA GLU A 109 -0.65 9.02 2.27
C GLU A 109 -1.07 7.58 2.54
N SER A 110 -1.89 7.36 3.60
CA SER A 110 -2.47 6.06 3.89
C SER A 110 -3.89 6.21 4.42
N ALA A 111 -4.72 5.21 4.15
CA ALA A 111 -6.09 5.18 4.62
C ALA A 111 -6.17 4.77 6.11
#